data_474035fbe68cc1ecb38007932e5a14a2
#
_entry.id   474035fbe68cc1ecb38007932e5a14a2
#
_cell.length_a   1.000
_cell.length_b   1.000
_cell.length_c   1.000
_cell.angle_alpha   90.00
_cell.angle_beta   90.00
_cell.angle_gamma   90.00
#
_symmetry.space_group_name_H-M   'P 1'
#
loop_
_entity.id
_entity.type
_entity.pdbx_description
1 polymer ?
#
loop_
_entity_poly.entity_id
_entity_poly.type
_entity_poly.pdbx_seq_one_letter_code
_entity_poly.pdbx_strand_id
1 'polypeptide(L)'
;MDKLKISANGPLNGEITISGAKNAALPLMCAGLLTAGTLRLKNVPMLRDVKTTQKLLQGMGARVLTDNVSEFEINGGTVNNTCAPYELVKTIRASILVLGPTLARFGKAEVSLPGGCAIGSRPVDQHLKGLEAMGAKIVIEHGYVKASGRLKGARVVMDMITVGGTENLLMAATLAEGTTVLENCAIEPEVVDLAECLVKMGAKISGIGTPTMTIEGVKELHGCEHSVVPDRIEAGTFLCAVAMTGGKVVLRNAAPKTMEAVLDKLVKAGALIEASDDWISIDMKRRPKAVNIRTTEHPGFPTDMQAQFMAMNAVAEGSSKVIETIFENRFMHVPELNRMGADISTEGNTAFVNGVEKLSGATVMATDLRASASLVIAGLVAGGETVVERIYHLDRGYEHIETKLGRVGAKIERIS
;
A
#
# COMPACT_ATOMS: atom_id res chain seq x y z
N MET A 1 -4.69 3.96 -24.92
CA MET A 1 -4.32 3.91 -23.47
C MET A 1 -5.59 3.57 -22.73
N ASP A 2 -5.57 2.49 -21.94
CA ASP A 2 -6.77 1.98 -21.28
C ASP A 2 -7.45 3.02 -20.38
N LYS A 3 -8.76 2.97 -20.36
CA LYS A 3 -9.66 3.80 -19.56
C LYS A 3 -10.71 2.89 -18.92
N LEU A 4 -11.37 3.35 -17.86
CA LEU A 4 -12.57 2.71 -17.32
C LEU A 4 -13.80 3.54 -17.66
N LYS A 5 -14.79 2.87 -18.20
CA LYS A 5 -16.12 3.40 -18.47
C LYS A 5 -17.09 2.85 -17.45
N ILE A 6 -17.78 3.74 -16.75
CA ILE A 6 -18.59 3.41 -15.57
C ILE A 6 -19.95 4.07 -15.69
N SER A 7 -20.99 3.33 -15.34
CA SER A 7 -22.35 3.85 -15.24
C SER A 7 -22.98 3.35 -13.94
N ALA A 8 -23.78 4.19 -13.29
CA ALA A 8 -24.55 3.75 -12.13
C ALA A 8 -25.52 2.61 -12.51
N ASN A 9 -25.56 1.58 -11.70
CA ASN A 9 -26.40 0.38 -11.93
C ASN A 9 -27.15 -0.09 -10.65
N GLY A 10 -27.28 0.80 -9.66
CA GLY A 10 -27.96 0.49 -8.40
C GLY A 10 -27.06 -0.24 -7.38
N PRO A 11 -27.67 -0.93 -6.41
CA PRO A 11 -26.98 -1.54 -5.30
C PRO A 11 -26.03 -2.67 -5.72
N LEU A 12 -24.90 -2.78 -5.02
CA LEU A 12 -23.95 -3.88 -5.20
C LEU A 12 -24.31 -5.05 -4.28
N ASN A 13 -24.33 -6.27 -4.83
CA ASN A 13 -24.68 -7.47 -4.06
C ASN A 13 -23.83 -8.67 -4.48
N GLY A 14 -23.38 -9.46 -3.51
CA GLY A 14 -22.60 -10.68 -3.78
C GLY A 14 -21.34 -10.81 -2.94
N GLU A 15 -20.33 -11.42 -3.51
CA GLU A 15 -19.05 -11.67 -2.83
C GLU A 15 -17.86 -11.18 -3.66
N ILE A 16 -16.84 -10.65 -2.98
CA ILE A 16 -15.55 -10.26 -3.55
C ILE A 16 -14.45 -10.93 -2.74
N THR A 17 -13.49 -11.55 -3.40
CA THR A 17 -12.27 -12.04 -2.76
C THR A 17 -11.21 -10.94 -2.80
N ILE A 18 -10.67 -10.59 -1.64
CA ILE A 18 -9.61 -9.59 -1.50
C ILE A 18 -8.26 -10.19 -1.86
N SER A 19 -7.48 -9.47 -2.66
CA SER A 19 -6.11 -9.84 -3.02
C SER A 19 -5.15 -9.58 -1.87
N GLY A 20 -3.94 -10.13 -1.95
CA GLY A 20 -2.87 -9.80 -1.03
C GLY A 20 -2.48 -8.32 -1.09
N ALA A 21 -1.99 -7.81 0.04
CA ALA A 21 -1.61 -6.41 0.15
C ALA A 21 -0.37 -6.07 -0.69
N LYS A 22 -0.51 -5.12 -1.61
CA LYS A 22 0.63 -4.60 -2.37
C LYS A 22 1.77 -4.14 -1.46
N ASN A 23 1.42 -3.37 -0.44
CA ASN A 23 2.40 -2.77 0.45
C ASN A 23 3.12 -3.80 1.34
N ALA A 24 2.57 -5.01 1.51
CA ALA A 24 3.25 -6.14 2.13
C ALA A 24 4.05 -6.97 1.09
N ALA A 25 3.50 -7.20 -0.09
CA ALA A 25 4.16 -8.02 -1.10
C ALA A 25 5.52 -7.46 -1.54
N LEU A 26 5.65 -6.14 -1.69
CA LEU A 26 6.90 -5.52 -2.16
C LEU A 26 8.07 -5.71 -1.18
N PRO A 27 7.97 -5.41 0.13
CA PRO A 27 9.04 -5.69 1.08
C PRO A 27 9.31 -7.18 1.24
N LEU A 28 8.28 -8.04 1.22
CA LEU A 28 8.45 -9.50 1.27
C LEU A 28 9.26 -10.02 0.07
N MET A 29 9.00 -9.50 -1.14
CA MET A 29 9.81 -9.85 -2.31
C MET A 29 11.27 -9.42 -2.15
N CYS A 30 11.52 -8.22 -1.57
CA CYS A 30 12.87 -7.74 -1.29
C CYS A 30 13.59 -8.59 -0.22
N ALA A 31 12.86 -9.16 0.75
CA ALA A 31 13.43 -10.08 1.75
C ALA A 31 14.06 -11.33 1.12
N GLY A 32 13.63 -11.73 -0.08
CA GLY A 32 14.27 -12.79 -0.85
C GLY A 32 15.75 -12.56 -1.17
N LEU A 33 16.22 -11.31 -1.13
CA LEU A 33 17.64 -10.97 -1.30
C LEU A 33 18.50 -11.37 -0.08
N LEU A 34 17.89 -11.54 1.10
CA LEU A 34 18.60 -11.86 2.35
C LEU A 34 19.09 -13.30 2.44
N THR A 35 18.62 -14.19 1.58
CA THR A 35 18.93 -15.63 1.67
C THR A 35 19.40 -16.20 0.33
N ALA A 36 20.21 -17.26 0.39
CA ALA A 36 20.50 -18.11 -0.77
C ALA A 36 19.40 -19.18 -0.99
N GLY A 37 18.53 -19.38 -0.01
CA GLY A 37 17.38 -20.28 -0.11
C GLY A 37 16.26 -19.70 -0.95
N THR A 38 15.18 -20.45 -1.10
CA THR A 38 13.99 -20.02 -1.84
C THR A 38 12.91 -19.53 -0.90
N LEU A 39 12.50 -18.26 -1.07
CA LEU A 39 11.33 -17.69 -0.44
C LEU A 39 10.13 -17.92 -1.34
N ARG A 40 9.13 -18.65 -0.85
CA ARG A 40 7.85 -18.88 -1.52
C ARG A 40 6.79 -17.98 -0.94
N LEU A 41 6.26 -17.09 -1.77
CA LEU A 41 5.19 -16.17 -1.38
C LEU A 41 3.89 -16.60 -2.06
N LYS A 42 2.84 -16.74 -1.25
CA LYS A 42 1.45 -16.96 -1.69
C LYS A 42 0.62 -15.69 -1.52
N ASN A 43 -0.52 -15.64 -2.17
CA ASN A 43 -1.43 -14.48 -2.12
C ASN A 43 -0.76 -13.16 -2.56
N VAL A 44 0.17 -13.23 -3.49
CA VAL A 44 0.82 -12.03 -4.07
C VAL A 44 -0.09 -11.46 -5.16
N PRO A 45 -0.48 -10.18 -5.09
CA PRO A 45 -1.36 -9.60 -6.10
C PRO A 45 -0.62 -9.37 -7.42
N MET A 46 -1.29 -9.63 -8.56
CA MET A 46 -0.70 -9.47 -9.89
C MET A 46 -0.75 -8.02 -10.38
N LEU A 47 -0.06 -7.14 -9.68
CA LEU A 47 -0.03 -5.69 -9.91
C LEU A 47 1.18 -5.26 -10.75
N ARG A 48 1.06 -4.07 -11.34
CA ARG A 48 2.16 -3.44 -12.10
C ARG A 48 3.40 -3.23 -11.23
N ASP A 49 3.23 -2.79 -9.97
CA ASP A 49 4.34 -2.57 -9.04
C ASP A 49 5.04 -3.89 -8.67
N VAL A 50 4.30 -4.98 -8.49
CA VAL A 50 4.85 -6.33 -8.25
C VAL A 50 5.68 -6.81 -9.45
N LYS A 51 5.15 -6.65 -10.68
CA LYS A 51 5.88 -7.01 -11.91
C LYS A 51 7.17 -6.18 -12.08
N THR A 52 7.17 -4.92 -11.67
CA THR A 52 8.38 -4.09 -11.74
C THR A 52 9.40 -4.53 -10.68
N THR A 53 8.95 -4.86 -9.46
CA THR A 53 9.84 -5.42 -8.41
C THR A 53 10.42 -6.76 -8.84
N GLN A 54 9.63 -7.63 -9.48
CA GLN A 54 10.12 -8.87 -10.08
C GLN A 54 11.26 -8.59 -11.05
N LYS A 55 11.08 -7.66 -12.00
CA LYS A 55 12.12 -7.26 -12.96
C LYS A 55 13.36 -6.69 -12.29
N LEU A 56 13.18 -5.92 -11.21
CA LEU A 56 14.29 -5.37 -10.44
C LEU A 56 15.12 -6.51 -9.80
N LEU A 57 14.49 -7.44 -9.11
CA LEU A 57 15.16 -8.58 -8.49
C LEU A 57 15.86 -9.47 -9.52
N GLN A 58 15.22 -9.72 -10.67
CA GLN A 58 15.83 -10.44 -11.80
C GLN A 58 17.04 -9.69 -12.36
N GLY A 59 16.97 -8.36 -12.50
CA GLY A 59 18.09 -7.52 -12.93
C GLY A 59 19.26 -7.53 -11.94
N MET A 60 19.01 -7.80 -10.66
CA MET A 60 20.02 -8.01 -9.64
C MET A 60 20.59 -9.46 -9.65
N GLY A 61 20.02 -10.34 -10.47
CA GLY A 61 20.45 -11.73 -10.64
C GLY A 61 19.68 -12.74 -9.76
N ALA A 62 18.63 -12.32 -9.05
CA ALA A 62 17.77 -13.27 -8.34
C ALA A 62 16.94 -14.09 -9.34
N ARG A 63 16.76 -15.38 -9.08
CA ARG A 63 15.83 -16.21 -9.83
C ARG A 63 14.43 -16.01 -9.26
N VAL A 64 13.53 -15.48 -10.09
CA VAL A 64 12.13 -15.24 -9.71
C VAL A 64 11.23 -16.01 -10.65
N LEU A 65 10.44 -16.94 -10.11
CA LEU A 65 9.42 -17.72 -10.81
C LEU A 65 8.05 -17.32 -10.29
N THR A 66 7.04 -17.40 -11.13
CA THR A 66 5.65 -17.13 -10.77
C THR A 66 4.70 -18.01 -11.58
N ASP A 67 3.58 -18.40 -10.97
CA ASP A 67 2.44 -19.04 -11.64
C ASP A 67 1.59 -18.06 -12.47
N ASN A 68 1.93 -16.74 -12.41
CA ASN A 68 1.15 -15.63 -12.98
C ASN A 68 -0.28 -15.50 -12.43
N VAL A 69 -0.56 -16.09 -11.28
CA VAL A 69 -1.84 -15.96 -10.56
C VAL A 69 -1.63 -15.28 -9.23
N SER A 70 -0.91 -15.92 -8.30
CA SER A 70 -0.70 -15.37 -6.96
C SER A 70 0.52 -15.92 -6.22
N GLU A 71 1.31 -16.79 -6.85
CA GLU A 71 2.48 -17.41 -6.22
C GLU A 71 3.79 -16.96 -6.86
N PHE A 72 4.77 -16.66 -6.00
CA PHE A 72 6.12 -16.28 -6.39
C PHE A 72 7.15 -17.14 -5.65
N GLU A 73 8.13 -17.63 -6.36
CA GLU A 73 9.35 -18.20 -5.78
C GLU A 73 10.53 -17.28 -6.08
N ILE A 74 11.20 -16.82 -5.03
CA ILE A 74 12.33 -15.91 -5.11
C ILE A 74 13.55 -16.60 -4.51
N ASN A 75 14.56 -16.85 -5.34
CA ASN A 75 15.83 -17.42 -4.90
C ASN A 75 16.95 -16.39 -5.08
N GLY A 76 17.50 -15.92 -3.98
CA GLY A 76 18.59 -14.94 -3.94
C GLY A 76 19.98 -15.57 -4.07
N GLY A 77 20.11 -16.90 -4.24
CA GLY A 77 21.40 -17.59 -4.34
C GLY A 77 22.23 -17.22 -5.56
N THR A 78 21.56 -16.74 -6.60
CA THR A 78 22.19 -16.34 -7.89
C THR A 78 22.41 -14.84 -8.04
N VAL A 79 22.12 -14.03 -7.01
CA VAL A 79 22.34 -12.58 -7.03
C VAL A 79 23.84 -12.29 -7.25
N ASN A 80 24.12 -11.54 -8.29
CA ASN A 80 25.49 -11.17 -8.72
C ASN A 80 25.66 -9.68 -8.99
N ASN A 81 24.57 -8.90 -8.94
CA ASN A 81 24.53 -7.46 -9.14
C ASN A 81 23.89 -6.77 -7.94
N THR A 82 24.61 -5.84 -7.31
CA THR A 82 24.15 -5.07 -6.14
C THR A 82 23.65 -3.66 -6.52
N CYS A 83 23.44 -3.40 -7.82
CA CYS A 83 22.96 -2.13 -8.34
C CYS A 83 21.49 -2.21 -8.75
N ALA A 84 20.67 -1.30 -8.24
CA ALA A 84 19.29 -1.07 -8.64
C ALA A 84 19.24 0.20 -9.55
N PRO A 85 19.10 0.03 -10.88
CA PRO A 85 19.26 1.11 -11.84
C PRO A 85 18.05 2.05 -11.87
N TYR A 86 18.30 3.32 -12.22
CA TYR A 86 17.29 4.39 -12.31
C TYR A 86 16.04 3.99 -13.13
N GLU A 87 16.21 3.32 -14.27
CA GLU A 87 15.11 2.94 -15.17
C GLU A 87 14.03 2.08 -14.49
N LEU A 88 14.41 1.27 -13.52
CA LEU A 88 13.47 0.45 -12.74
C LEU A 88 13.01 1.17 -11.48
N VAL A 89 13.91 1.88 -10.79
CA VAL A 89 13.60 2.58 -9.52
C VAL A 89 12.66 3.77 -9.72
N LYS A 90 12.81 4.53 -10.82
CA LYS A 90 11.99 5.73 -11.09
C LYS A 90 10.48 5.45 -11.13
N THR A 91 10.08 4.22 -11.40
CA THR A 91 8.67 3.86 -11.57
C THR A 91 8.01 3.41 -10.27
N ILE A 92 8.81 2.93 -9.29
CA ILE A 92 8.31 2.46 -8.00
C ILE A 92 9.22 2.92 -6.88
N ARG A 93 8.69 3.76 -5.99
CA ARG A 93 9.43 4.24 -4.83
C ARG A 93 9.91 3.13 -3.89
N ALA A 94 9.10 2.07 -3.71
CA ALA A 94 9.45 0.90 -2.91
C ALA A 94 10.74 0.20 -3.36
N SER A 95 11.28 0.52 -4.53
CA SER A 95 12.58 0.02 -4.99
C SER A 95 13.73 0.35 -4.05
N ILE A 96 13.61 1.39 -3.20
CA ILE A 96 14.60 1.68 -2.16
C ILE A 96 14.73 0.56 -1.12
N LEU A 97 13.71 -0.31 -0.98
CA LEU A 97 13.70 -1.43 -0.05
C LEU A 97 14.74 -2.51 -0.37
N VAL A 98 15.33 -2.51 -1.56
CA VAL A 98 16.45 -3.43 -1.86
C VAL A 98 17.76 -2.97 -1.20
N LEU A 99 17.86 -1.71 -0.73
CA LEU A 99 19.08 -1.14 -0.16
C LEU A 99 19.54 -1.91 1.09
N GLY A 100 18.68 -2.04 2.09
CA GLY A 100 18.98 -2.70 3.36
C GLY A 100 19.40 -4.16 3.19
N PRO A 101 18.56 -5.02 2.59
CA PRO A 101 18.89 -6.43 2.40
C PRO A 101 20.14 -6.66 1.53
N THR A 102 20.34 -5.85 0.49
CA THR A 102 21.53 -5.96 -0.38
C THR A 102 22.80 -5.58 0.39
N LEU A 103 22.78 -4.45 1.13
CA LEU A 103 23.92 -4.02 1.94
C LEU A 103 24.23 -5.05 3.04
N ALA A 104 23.21 -5.52 3.76
CA ALA A 104 23.38 -6.47 4.86
C ALA A 104 24.04 -7.78 4.41
N ARG A 105 23.62 -8.32 3.26
CA ARG A 105 24.12 -9.60 2.79
C ARG A 105 25.43 -9.49 2.00
N PHE A 106 25.60 -8.46 1.15
CA PHE A 106 26.74 -8.37 0.23
C PHE A 106 27.78 -7.32 0.65
N GLY A 107 27.54 -6.56 1.72
CA GLY A 107 28.44 -5.51 2.23
C GLY A 107 28.53 -4.28 1.32
N LYS A 108 27.77 -4.22 0.25
CA LYS A 108 27.66 -3.08 -0.67
C LYS A 108 26.30 -3.06 -1.37
N ALA A 109 25.79 -1.87 -1.65
CA ALA A 109 24.58 -1.66 -2.43
C ALA A 109 24.66 -0.30 -3.16
N GLU A 110 24.15 -0.26 -4.37
CA GLU A 110 24.02 0.98 -5.15
C GLU A 110 22.56 1.07 -5.64
N VAL A 111 21.82 2.04 -5.14
CA VAL A 111 20.39 2.17 -5.45
C VAL A 111 20.10 3.58 -5.92
N SER A 112 19.50 3.72 -7.10
CA SER A 112 19.07 5.03 -7.57
C SER A 112 18.10 5.66 -6.59
N LEU A 113 18.21 6.97 -6.37
CA LEU A 113 17.20 7.71 -5.62
C LEU A 113 15.86 7.61 -6.35
N PRO A 114 14.77 7.32 -5.64
CA PRO A 114 13.45 7.31 -6.25
C PRO A 114 13.08 8.71 -6.73
N GLY A 115 12.41 8.80 -7.87
CA GLY A 115 11.86 10.06 -8.38
C GLY A 115 10.85 10.68 -7.42
N GLY A 116 10.49 11.93 -7.65
CA GLY A 116 9.49 12.66 -6.89
C GLY A 116 8.13 11.93 -6.89
N CYS A 117 7.37 12.09 -5.81
CA CYS A 117 6.02 11.54 -5.69
C CYS A 117 5.00 12.67 -5.81
N ALA A 118 3.92 12.44 -6.56
CA ALA A 118 2.86 13.43 -6.75
C ALA A 118 2.16 13.85 -5.43
N ILE A 119 2.08 12.94 -4.45
CA ILE A 119 1.37 13.17 -3.19
C ILE A 119 2.22 13.84 -2.10
N GLY A 120 3.51 14.10 -2.32
CA GLY A 120 4.35 14.83 -1.37
C GLY A 120 5.79 14.35 -1.30
N SER A 121 6.58 15.08 -0.51
CA SER A 121 7.97 14.75 -0.20
C SER A 121 8.02 13.45 0.64
N ARG A 122 8.83 12.53 0.23
CA ARG A 122 9.09 11.27 0.96
C ARG A 122 10.58 11.02 1.02
N PRO A 123 11.30 11.74 1.86
CA PRO A 123 12.74 11.62 1.94
C PRO A 123 13.14 10.19 2.34
N VAL A 124 14.29 9.75 1.84
CA VAL A 124 14.89 8.45 2.21
C VAL A 124 15.89 8.59 3.36
N ASP A 125 15.94 9.78 3.97
CA ASP A 125 16.89 10.14 5.01
C ASP A 125 16.85 9.19 6.22
N GLN A 126 15.66 8.75 6.64
CA GLN A 126 15.52 7.81 7.75
C GLN A 126 16.14 6.44 7.44
N HIS A 127 16.03 5.97 6.20
CA HIS A 127 16.72 4.76 5.75
C HIS A 127 18.24 4.93 5.86
N LEU A 128 18.76 6.05 5.37
CA LEU A 128 20.20 6.32 5.33
C LEU A 128 20.77 6.52 6.73
N LYS A 129 20.16 7.38 7.55
CA LYS A 129 20.56 7.61 8.94
C LYS A 129 20.61 6.32 9.76
N GLY A 130 19.58 5.46 9.61
CA GLY A 130 19.53 4.19 10.30
C GLY A 130 20.68 3.25 9.88
N LEU A 131 20.95 3.13 8.57
CA LEU A 131 22.06 2.33 8.07
C LEU A 131 23.43 2.90 8.48
N GLU A 132 23.60 4.23 8.50
CA GLU A 132 24.82 4.89 8.99
C GLU A 132 25.03 4.62 10.47
N ALA A 133 23.96 4.68 11.31
CA ALA A 133 24.03 4.32 12.72
C ALA A 133 24.46 2.85 12.93
N MET A 134 24.11 1.97 11.98
CA MET A 134 24.56 0.58 11.93
C MET A 134 25.96 0.40 11.33
N GLY A 135 26.67 1.48 11.03
CA GLY A 135 28.07 1.48 10.56
C GLY A 135 28.25 1.46 9.05
N ALA A 136 27.22 1.66 8.26
CA ALA A 136 27.35 1.82 6.82
C ALA A 136 28.06 3.14 6.47
N LYS A 137 28.89 3.10 5.42
CA LYS A 137 29.42 4.29 4.75
C LYS A 137 28.50 4.59 3.57
N ILE A 138 27.88 5.76 3.57
CA ILE A 138 26.93 6.17 2.54
C ILE A 138 27.42 7.42 1.82
N VAL A 139 27.37 7.38 0.48
CA VAL A 139 27.66 8.51 -0.39
C VAL A 139 26.51 8.65 -1.38
N ILE A 140 26.02 9.86 -1.58
CA ILE A 140 25.05 10.17 -2.64
C ILE A 140 25.82 10.79 -3.80
N GLU A 141 25.82 10.10 -4.93
CA GLU A 141 26.58 10.52 -6.10
C GLU A 141 25.83 10.16 -7.38
N HIS A 142 25.76 11.11 -8.32
CA HIS A 142 25.04 10.95 -9.60
C HIS A 142 23.58 10.47 -9.48
N GLY A 143 22.88 10.85 -8.39
CA GLY A 143 21.51 10.41 -8.13
C GLY A 143 21.38 8.98 -7.57
N TYR A 144 22.49 8.38 -7.15
CA TYR A 144 22.52 7.06 -6.50
C TYR A 144 22.95 7.16 -5.05
N VAL A 145 22.31 6.36 -4.21
CA VAL A 145 22.79 6.01 -2.87
C VAL A 145 23.77 4.87 -3.04
N LYS A 146 25.05 5.11 -2.72
CA LYS A 146 26.10 4.09 -2.66
C LYS A 146 26.38 3.80 -1.20
N ALA A 147 26.03 2.61 -0.74
CA ALA A 147 26.23 2.16 0.61
C ALA A 147 27.26 1.02 0.66
N SER A 148 28.14 1.03 1.65
CA SER A 148 29.17 0.01 1.83
C SER A 148 29.51 -0.17 3.29
N GLY A 149 29.98 -1.35 3.65
CA GLY A 149 30.44 -1.72 4.99
C GLY A 149 29.69 -2.92 5.55
N ARG A 150 30.23 -3.46 6.64
CA ARG A 150 29.60 -4.53 7.41
C ARG A 150 28.72 -3.92 8.49
N LEU A 151 27.45 -4.23 8.48
CA LEU A 151 26.51 -3.72 9.45
C LEU A 151 26.74 -4.32 10.84
N LYS A 152 26.60 -3.47 11.85
CA LYS A 152 26.69 -3.83 13.28
C LYS A 152 25.39 -3.43 13.97
N GLY A 153 25.04 -4.18 15.00
CA GLY A 153 23.93 -3.85 15.87
C GLY A 153 24.09 -2.45 16.47
N ALA A 154 23.00 -1.70 16.49
CA ALA A 154 22.95 -0.34 16.98
C ALA A 154 21.57 -0.02 17.58
N ARG A 155 21.51 1.02 18.39
CA ARG A 155 20.23 1.66 18.75
C ARG A 155 19.91 2.70 17.68
N VAL A 156 18.82 2.51 16.98
CA VAL A 156 18.34 3.42 15.91
C VAL A 156 17.00 4.00 16.33
N VAL A 157 16.96 5.31 16.54
CA VAL A 157 15.72 6.05 16.82
C VAL A 157 15.32 6.78 15.54
N MET A 158 14.17 6.48 14.99
CA MET A 158 13.66 7.20 13.80
C MET A 158 13.06 8.54 14.21
N ASP A 159 13.44 9.61 13.53
CA ASP A 159 12.96 10.97 13.79
C ASP A 159 11.44 11.09 13.51
N MET A 160 10.94 10.27 12.59
CA MET A 160 9.53 10.17 12.24
C MET A 160 9.15 8.73 11.92
N ILE A 161 7.89 8.36 12.20
CA ILE A 161 7.36 7.05 11.83
C ILE A 161 7.36 6.92 10.30
N THR A 162 7.99 5.87 9.80
CA THR A 162 8.06 5.57 8.37
C THR A 162 7.97 4.07 8.11
N VAL A 163 7.00 3.65 7.33
CA VAL A 163 6.80 2.24 6.96
C VAL A 163 8.04 1.70 6.23
N GLY A 164 8.38 2.31 5.09
CA GLY A 164 9.52 1.85 4.30
C GLY A 164 10.87 1.95 5.03
N GLY A 165 11.06 2.97 5.88
CA GLY A 165 12.26 3.08 6.72
C GLY A 165 12.35 1.93 7.71
N THR A 166 11.26 1.64 8.41
CA THR A 166 11.18 0.50 9.35
C THR A 166 11.44 -0.83 8.63
N GLU A 167 10.78 -1.09 7.50
CA GLU A 167 10.96 -2.31 6.72
C GLU A 167 12.41 -2.51 6.25
N ASN A 168 13.02 -1.45 5.73
CA ASN A 168 14.38 -1.50 5.21
C ASN A 168 15.42 -1.76 6.31
N LEU A 169 15.27 -1.05 7.45
CA LEU A 169 16.16 -1.22 8.60
C LEU A 169 15.95 -2.56 9.31
N LEU A 170 14.70 -3.02 9.38
CA LEU A 170 14.36 -4.34 9.91
C LEU A 170 15.05 -5.45 9.10
N MET A 171 14.94 -5.42 7.77
CA MET A 171 15.63 -6.36 6.89
C MET A 171 17.16 -6.29 7.07
N ALA A 172 17.72 -5.08 7.12
CA ALA A 172 19.16 -4.90 7.30
C ALA A 172 19.67 -5.45 8.64
N ALA A 173 18.90 -5.25 9.71
CA ALA A 173 19.27 -5.66 11.06
C ALA A 173 19.35 -7.18 11.22
N THR A 174 18.60 -7.96 10.40
CA THR A 174 18.59 -9.43 10.52
C THR A 174 19.95 -10.09 10.32
N LEU A 175 20.83 -9.49 9.51
CA LEU A 175 22.17 -9.98 9.21
C LEU A 175 23.28 -9.10 9.79
N ALA A 176 22.95 -8.08 10.58
CA ALA A 176 23.92 -7.22 11.24
C ALA A 176 24.62 -7.96 12.39
N GLU A 177 25.87 -7.65 12.65
CA GLU A 177 26.64 -8.27 13.75
C GLU A 177 26.22 -7.69 15.11
N GLY A 178 25.63 -8.50 15.98
CA GLY A 178 25.16 -8.09 17.31
C GLY A 178 23.65 -7.77 17.32
N THR A 179 23.23 -6.91 18.24
CA THR A 179 21.82 -6.59 18.48
C THR A 179 21.48 -5.18 18.01
N THR A 180 20.41 -5.05 17.24
CA THR A 180 19.84 -3.76 16.81
C THR A 180 18.54 -3.52 17.57
N VAL A 181 18.35 -2.32 18.09
CA VAL A 181 17.10 -1.83 18.66
C VAL A 181 16.58 -0.71 17.77
N LEU A 182 15.44 -0.94 17.13
CA LEU A 182 14.74 0.07 16.33
C LEU A 182 13.64 0.69 17.20
N GLU A 183 13.63 2.01 17.34
CA GLU A 183 12.64 2.77 18.09
C GLU A 183 11.87 3.73 17.18
N ASN A 184 10.65 4.04 17.58
CA ASN A 184 9.69 4.82 16.80
C ASN A 184 9.34 4.15 15.45
N CYS A 185 9.24 2.82 15.47
CA CYS A 185 8.88 2.01 14.32
C CYS A 185 7.45 2.23 13.87
N ALA A 186 7.22 2.10 12.57
CA ALA A 186 5.91 1.87 12.01
C ALA A 186 5.37 0.50 12.49
N ILE A 187 4.09 0.44 12.83
CA ILE A 187 3.42 -0.77 13.32
C ILE A 187 2.28 -1.23 12.41
N GLU A 188 2.28 -0.77 11.16
CA GLU A 188 1.34 -1.19 10.15
C GLU A 188 1.35 -2.71 9.96
N PRO A 189 0.18 -3.32 9.65
CA PRO A 189 0.08 -4.77 9.44
C PRO A 189 1.09 -5.32 8.42
N GLU A 190 1.45 -4.51 7.43
CA GLU A 190 2.42 -4.87 6.40
C GLU A 190 3.86 -4.98 6.96
N VAL A 191 4.19 -4.18 7.96
CA VAL A 191 5.48 -4.27 8.69
C VAL A 191 5.51 -5.51 9.58
N VAL A 192 4.38 -5.81 10.24
CA VAL A 192 4.22 -7.03 11.06
C VAL A 192 4.36 -8.27 10.17
N ASP A 193 3.72 -8.29 9.00
CA ASP A 193 3.78 -9.37 8.02
C ASP A 193 5.21 -9.65 7.54
N LEU A 194 5.98 -8.58 7.25
CA LEU A 194 7.40 -8.70 6.93
C LEU A 194 8.20 -9.30 8.10
N ALA A 195 7.99 -8.80 9.32
CA ALA A 195 8.71 -9.29 10.51
C ALA A 195 8.44 -10.78 10.77
N GLU A 196 7.17 -11.21 10.64
CA GLU A 196 6.79 -12.62 10.78
C GLU A 196 7.41 -13.50 9.69
N CYS A 197 7.48 -13.02 8.45
CA CYS A 197 8.19 -13.71 7.37
C CYS A 197 9.68 -13.86 7.69
N LEU A 198 10.34 -12.80 8.14
CA LEU A 198 11.75 -12.82 8.53
C LEU A 198 12.01 -13.81 9.68
N VAL A 199 11.10 -13.90 10.67
CA VAL A 199 11.19 -14.91 11.73
C VAL A 199 11.09 -16.33 11.16
N LYS A 200 10.17 -16.58 10.22
CA LYS A 200 10.10 -17.87 9.50
C LYS A 200 11.37 -18.16 8.70
N MET A 201 12.09 -17.14 8.23
CA MET A 201 13.39 -17.27 7.57
C MET A 201 14.54 -17.51 8.57
N GLY A 202 14.30 -17.51 9.89
CA GLY A 202 15.28 -17.74 10.94
C GLY A 202 15.80 -16.48 11.63
N ALA A 203 15.23 -15.30 11.36
CA ALA A 203 15.57 -14.09 12.11
C ALA A 203 15.06 -14.16 13.56
N LYS A 204 15.79 -13.48 14.44
CA LYS A 204 15.44 -13.35 15.85
C LYS A 204 14.95 -11.93 16.12
N ILE A 205 13.64 -11.78 16.18
CA ILE A 205 12.98 -10.48 16.33
C ILE A 205 12.02 -10.55 17.51
N SER A 206 12.05 -9.54 18.38
CA SER A 206 11.08 -9.33 19.45
C SER A 206 10.49 -7.93 19.38
N GLY A 207 9.32 -7.72 20.00
CA GLY A 207 8.58 -6.45 19.94
C GLY A 207 7.85 -6.23 18.61
N ILE A 208 7.57 -7.26 17.83
CA ILE A 208 6.80 -7.18 16.57
C ILE A 208 5.43 -6.55 16.86
N GLY A 209 5.02 -5.59 16.04
CA GLY A 209 3.76 -4.86 16.20
C GLY A 209 3.78 -3.81 17.31
N THR A 210 4.96 -3.47 17.84
CA THR A 210 5.14 -2.38 18.79
C THR A 210 6.07 -1.29 18.24
N PRO A 211 6.08 -0.08 18.80
CA PRO A 211 6.98 0.99 18.37
C PRO A 211 8.48 0.69 18.57
N THR A 212 8.81 -0.39 19.27
CA THR A 212 10.19 -0.77 19.53
C THR A 212 10.41 -2.23 19.17
N MET A 213 11.31 -2.51 18.23
CA MET A 213 11.69 -3.85 17.84
C MET A 213 13.17 -4.10 18.17
N THR A 214 13.45 -5.28 18.71
CA THR A 214 14.82 -5.74 18.96
C THR A 214 15.15 -6.91 18.06
N ILE A 215 16.23 -6.80 17.31
CA ILE A 215 16.67 -7.77 16.32
C ILE A 215 18.08 -8.25 16.70
N GLU A 216 18.21 -9.55 16.98
CA GLU A 216 19.53 -10.19 17.12
C GLU A 216 19.97 -10.67 15.73
N GLY A 217 21.04 -10.12 15.22
CA GLY A 217 21.57 -10.49 13.92
C GLY A 217 22.03 -11.95 13.88
N VAL A 218 21.76 -12.61 12.75
CA VAL A 218 22.14 -14.00 12.50
C VAL A 218 23.16 -14.09 11.36
N LYS A 219 23.91 -15.20 11.30
CA LYS A 219 24.92 -15.38 10.24
C LYS A 219 24.31 -15.54 8.86
N GLU A 220 23.15 -16.19 8.79
CA GLU A 220 22.43 -16.47 7.54
C GLU A 220 20.94 -16.66 7.82
N LEU A 221 20.13 -16.39 6.82
CA LEU A 221 18.71 -16.70 6.78
C LEU A 221 18.47 -17.80 5.76
N HIS A 222 17.42 -18.61 5.97
CA HIS A 222 17.01 -19.67 5.06
C HIS A 222 15.74 -19.30 4.29
N GLY A 223 15.37 -20.11 3.29
CA GLY A 223 14.10 -19.97 2.60
C GLY A 223 12.93 -20.39 3.48
N CYS A 224 11.74 -19.86 3.19
CA CYS A 224 10.51 -20.27 3.84
C CYS A 224 9.31 -20.13 2.90
N GLU A 225 8.14 -20.58 3.36
CA GLU A 225 6.85 -20.28 2.72
C GLU A 225 6.09 -19.26 3.58
N HIS A 226 5.54 -18.23 2.94
CA HIS A 226 4.77 -17.19 3.60
C HIS A 226 3.61 -16.72 2.71
N SER A 227 2.45 -16.46 3.30
CA SER A 227 1.30 -15.90 2.60
C SER A 227 1.17 -14.42 2.94
N VAL A 228 1.13 -13.59 1.91
CA VAL A 228 0.94 -12.13 2.03
C VAL A 228 -0.41 -11.84 2.69
N VAL A 229 -0.45 -10.92 3.66
CA VAL A 229 -1.69 -10.50 4.30
C VAL A 229 -2.67 -9.90 3.28
N PRO A 230 -3.99 -10.04 3.49
CA PRO A 230 -5.00 -9.41 2.63
C PRO A 230 -4.86 -7.89 2.59
N ASP A 231 -5.16 -7.29 1.42
CA ASP A 231 -5.09 -5.83 1.24
C ASP A 231 -6.27 -5.11 1.93
N ARG A 232 -6.02 -4.56 3.12
CA ARG A 232 -6.99 -3.79 3.89
C ARG A 232 -7.47 -2.53 3.17
N ILE A 233 -6.69 -1.98 2.24
CA ILE A 233 -7.06 -0.79 1.48
C ILE A 233 -7.96 -1.15 0.28
N GLU A 234 -7.69 -2.27 -0.38
CA GLU A 234 -8.61 -2.82 -1.38
C GLU A 234 -9.96 -3.13 -0.72
N ALA A 235 -9.95 -3.85 0.42
CA ALA A 235 -11.14 -4.15 1.19
C ALA A 235 -11.93 -2.88 1.55
N GLY A 236 -11.27 -1.89 2.14
CA GLY A 236 -11.89 -0.60 2.49
C GLY A 236 -12.47 0.14 1.29
N THR A 237 -11.83 0.07 0.13
CA THR A 237 -12.32 0.68 -1.12
C THR A 237 -13.64 0.05 -1.56
N PHE A 238 -13.74 -1.30 -1.53
CA PHE A 238 -14.99 -1.98 -1.87
C PHE A 238 -16.09 -1.73 -0.84
N LEU A 239 -15.75 -1.66 0.46
CA LEU A 239 -16.71 -1.28 1.50
C LEU A 239 -17.27 0.14 1.27
N CYS A 240 -16.40 1.11 0.88
CA CYS A 240 -16.86 2.46 0.51
C CYS A 240 -17.77 2.42 -0.73
N ALA A 241 -17.43 1.62 -1.75
CA ALA A 241 -18.28 1.46 -2.93
C ALA A 241 -19.70 1.00 -2.56
N VAL A 242 -19.82 -0.02 -1.69
CA VAL A 242 -21.13 -0.51 -1.21
C VAL A 242 -21.83 0.53 -0.33
N ALA A 243 -21.09 1.25 0.53
CA ALA A 243 -21.67 2.32 1.34
C ALA A 243 -22.31 3.43 0.49
N MET A 244 -21.72 3.71 -0.70
CA MET A 244 -22.23 4.72 -1.64
C MET A 244 -23.40 4.21 -2.47
N THR A 245 -23.34 2.98 -2.98
CA THR A 245 -24.33 2.41 -3.90
C THR A 245 -25.52 1.77 -3.19
N GLY A 246 -25.35 1.42 -1.91
CA GLY A 246 -26.26 0.52 -1.20
C GLY A 246 -26.00 -0.96 -1.54
N GLY A 247 -26.79 -1.86 -0.92
CA GLY A 247 -26.72 -3.31 -1.14
C GLY A 247 -25.97 -4.06 -0.06
N LYS A 248 -25.68 -5.34 -0.32
CA LYS A 248 -25.01 -6.25 0.62
C LYS A 248 -23.91 -7.04 -0.07
N VAL A 249 -22.68 -6.88 0.42
CA VAL A 249 -21.49 -7.58 -0.11
C VAL A 249 -20.73 -8.24 1.02
N VAL A 250 -20.20 -9.44 0.75
CA VAL A 250 -19.25 -10.15 1.62
C VAL A 250 -17.86 -10.08 0.98
N LEU A 251 -16.89 -9.57 1.71
CA LEU A 251 -15.48 -9.61 1.34
C LEU A 251 -14.86 -10.86 1.95
N ARG A 252 -14.37 -11.78 1.12
CA ARG A 252 -13.62 -12.97 1.52
C ARG A 252 -12.11 -12.69 1.50
N ASN A 253 -11.34 -13.46 2.23
CA ASN A 253 -9.90 -13.23 2.41
C ASN A 253 -9.66 -11.78 2.86
N ALA A 254 -10.37 -11.32 3.88
CA ALA A 254 -10.25 -9.99 4.46
C ALA A 254 -9.79 -10.09 5.91
N ALA A 255 -9.03 -9.10 6.38
CA ALA A 255 -8.46 -9.08 7.72
C ALA A 255 -9.03 -7.90 8.55
N PRO A 256 -10.21 -8.02 9.15
CA PRO A 256 -10.91 -6.90 9.81
C PRO A 256 -10.09 -6.26 10.94
N LYS A 257 -9.29 -7.03 11.68
CA LYS A 257 -8.42 -6.54 12.75
C LYS A 257 -7.37 -5.53 12.28
N THR A 258 -7.07 -5.51 10.98
CA THR A 258 -6.08 -4.60 10.40
C THR A 258 -6.68 -3.27 9.95
N MET A 259 -8.00 -3.10 10.05
CA MET A 259 -8.72 -1.94 9.51
C MET A 259 -9.87 -1.42 10.40
N GLU A 260 -9.76 -1.63 11.70
CA GLU A 260 -10.81 -1.26 12.69
C GLU A 260 -11.22 0.22 12.60
N ALA A 261 -10.26 1.14 12.43
CA ALA A 261 -10.55 2.57 12.26
C ALA A 261 -11.41 2.88 11.03
N VAL A 262 -11.26 2.10 9.94
CA VAL A 262 -12.07 2.22 8.73
C VAL A 262 -13.47 1.66 8.96
N LEU A 263 -13.58 0.48 9.57
CA LEU A 263 -14.85 -0.16 9.90
C LEU A 263 -15.69 0.70 10.85
N ASP A 264 -15.07 1.27 11.88
CA ASP A 264 -15.74 2.20 12.82
C ASP A 264 -16.37 3.41 12.09
N LYS A 265 -15.66 3.99 11.11
CA LYS A 265 -16.18 5.11 10.31
C LYS A 265 -17.33 4.68 9.40
N LEU A 266 -17.30 3.49 8.82
CA LEU A 266 -18.41 2.96 8.02
C LEU A 266 -19.65 2.69 8.88
N VAL A 267 -19.49 2.15 10.08
CA VAL A 267 -20.59 1.98 11.04
C VAL A 267 -21.21 3.34 11.40
N LYS A 268 -20.37 4.37 11.67
CA LYS A 268 -20.83 5.74 11.92
C LYS A 268 -21.54 6.36 10.73
N ALA A 269 -21.13 5.99 9.50
CA ALA A 269 -21.83 6.39 8.27
C ALA A 269 -23.18 5.69 8.10
N GLY A 270 -23.50 4.66 8.89
CA GLY A 270 -24.76 3.95 8.91
C GLY A 270 -24.76 2.57 8.28
N ALA A 271 -23.58 2.03 7.96
CA ALA A 271 -23.44 0.66 7.48
C ALA A 271 -23.62 -0.36 8.61
N LEU A 272 -24.25 -1.49 8.30
CA LEU A 272 -24.27 -2.67 9.15
C LEU A 272 -23.05 -3.53 8.76
N ILE A 273 -22.13 -3.70 9.70
CA ILE A 273 -20.90 -4.47 9.50
C ILE A 273 -20.93 -5.72 10.36
N GLU A 274 -20.70 -6.87 9.76
CA GLU A 274 -20.41 -8.14 10.43
C GLU A 274 -19.05 -8.64 9.95
N ALA A 275 -18.24 -9.18 10.84
CA ALA A 275 -16.90 -9.64 10.49
C ALA A 275 -16.49 -10.86 11.30
N SER A 276 -15.60 -11.67 10.73
CA SER A 276 -14.89 -12.76 11.40
C SER A 276 -13.41 -12.68 11.01
N ASP A 277 -12.63 -13.68 11.35
CA ASP A 277 -11.16 -13.60 11.16
C ASP A 277 -10.72 -13.37 9.71
N ASP A 278 -11.49 -13.87 8.74
CA ASP A 278 -11.13 -13.89 7.31
C ASP A 278 -12.19 -13.31 6.36
N TRP A 279 -13.24 -12.69 6.88
CA TRP A 279 -14.28 -12.05 6.08
C TRP A 279 -14.90 -10.83 6.75
N ILE A 280 -15.45 -9.94 5.91
CA ILE A 280 -16.23 -8.76 6.32
C ILE A 280 -17.48 -8.71 5.47
N SER A 281 -18.66 -8.55 6.09
CA SER A 281 -19.93 -8.26 5.41
C SER A 281 -20.32 -6.82 5.66
N ILE A 282 -20.75 -6.13 4.62
CA ILE A 282 -21.37 -4.81 4.71
C ILE A 282 -22.79 -4.88 4.15
N ASP A 283 -23.76 -4.30 4.86
CA ASP A 283 -25.13 -4.09 4.38
C ASP A 283 -25.50 -2.61 4.56
N MET A 284 -25.74 -1.93 3.44
CA MET A 284 -26.06 -0.50 3.41
C MET A 284 -27.43 -0.27 2.78
N LYS A 285 -28.42 0.13 3.59
CA LYS A 285 -29.83 0.26 3.20
C LYS A 285 -30.28 1.69 2.92
N ARG A 286 -29.44 2.66 3.18
CA ARG A 286 -29.75 4.10 3.07
C ARG A 286 -28.54 4.88 2.64
N ARG A 287 -28.75 6.13 2.23
CA ARG A 287 -27.69 7.09 1.96
C ARG A 287 -26.73 7.19 3.15
N PRO A 288 -25.41 7.19 2.96
CA PRO A 288 -24.46 7.31 4.05
C PRO A 288 -24.60 8.67 4.76
N LYS A 289 -24.32 8.70 6.05
CA LYS A 289 -24.11 9.93 6.81
C LYS A 289 -22.68 10.40 6.67
N ALA A 290 -22.47 11.71 6.56
CA ALA A 290 -21.15 12.30 6.49
C ALA A 290 -20.34 12.02 7.78
N VAL A 291 -19.08 11.63 7.63
CA VAL A 291 -18.18 11.29 8.73
C VAL A 291 -16.89 12.08 8.64
N ASN A 292 -16.49 12.71 9.74
CA ASN A 292 -15.19 13.35 9.81
C ASN A 292 -14.09 12.31 9.88
N ILE A 293 -13.00 12.54 9.12
CA ILE A 293 -11.79 11.72 9.18
C ILE A 293 -10.56 12.61 9.41
N ARG A 294 -9.59 12.04 10.09
CA ARG A 294 -8.23 12.57 10.21
C ARG A 294 -7.28 11.43 10.00
N THR A 295 -6.41 11.55 9.03
CA THR A 295 -5.40 10.52 8.76
C THR A 295 -4.34 10.54 9.85
N THR A 296 -3.91 9.38 10.28
CA THR A 296 -2.79 9.19 11.21
C THR A 296 -2.14 7.84 10.92
N GLU A 297 -0.97 7.61 11.48
CA GLU A 297 -0.29 6.33 11.43
C GLU A 297 -1.15 5.23 12.07
N HIS A 298 -0.89 3.97 11.70
CA HIS A 298 -1.59 2.82 12.28
C HIS A 298 -1.41 2.78 13.82
N PRO A 299 -2.47 2.46 14.59
CA PRO A 299 -3.79 1.94 14.21
C PRO A 299 -4.86 3.00 13.89
N GLY A 300 -4.46 4.24 13.65
CA GLY A 300 -5.37 5.30 13.26
C GLY A 300 -5.93 5.16 11.85
N PHE A 301 -6.63 6.19 11.39
CA PHE A 301 -7.27 6.16 10.07
C PHE A 301 -6.21 6.30 8.96
N PRO A 302 -6.08 5.29 8.06
CA PRO A 302 -5.00 5.28 7.08
C PRO A 302 -5.18 6.34 6.00
N THR A 303 -4.11 7.08 5.69
CA THR A 303 -4.08 8.05 4.61
C THR A 303 -4.45 7.43 3.23
N ASP A 304 -4.22 6.13 3.03
CA ASP A 304 -4.59 5.40 1.82
C ASP A 304 -6.11 5.20 1.64
N MET A 305 -6.92 5.50 2.66
CA MET A 305 -8.38 5.47 2.60
C MET A 305 -9.02 6.88 2.54
N GLN A 306 -8.22 7.92 2.58
CA GLN A 306 -8.69 9.31 2.60
C GLN A 306 -9.55 9.65 1.36
N ALA A 307 -9.08 9.34 0.17
CA ALA A 307 -9.76 9.68 -1.09
C ALA A 307 -11.11 8.92 -1.25
N GLN A 308 -11.17 7.66 -0.85
CA GLN A 308 -12.38 6.84 -0.91
C GLN A 308 -13.46 7.36 0.04
N PHE A 309 -13.09 7.73 1.26
CA PHE A 309 -14.03 8.35 2.20
C PHE A 309 -14.44 9.74 1.78
N MET A 310 -13.57 10.50 1.12
CA MET A 310 -13.95 11.79 0.53
C MET A 310 -15.00 11.62 -0.56
N ALA A 311 -14.85 10.62 -1.44
CA ALA A 311 -15.86 10.29 -2.46
C ALA A 311 -17.19 9.85 -1.82
N MET A 312 -17.14 9.04 -0.74
CA MET A 312 -18.33 8.64 0.01
C MET A 312 -19.01 9.86 0.66
N ASN A 313 -18.25 10.73 1.31
CA ASN A 313 -18.76 11.93 1.93
C ASN A 313 -19.37 12.92 0.92
N ALA A 314 -18.85 12.94 -0.31
CA ALA A 314 -19.40 13.81 -1.38
C ALA A 314 -20.86 13.50 -1.73
N VAL A 315 -21.34 12.26 -1.46
CA VAL A 315 -22.75 11.88 -1.66
C VAL A 315 -23.48 11.59 -0.34
N ALA A 316 -22.86 11.83 0.80
CA ALA A 316 -23.44 11.57 2.11
C ALA A 316 -24.47 12.62 2.54
N GLU A 317 -25.27 12.32 3.55
CA GLU A 317 -26.11 13.29 4.24
C GLU A 317 -25.27 14.13 5.19
N GLY A 318 -25.30 15.47 5.05
CA GLY A 318 -24.59 16.44 5.89
C GLY A 318 -23.22 16.84 5.35
N SER A 319 -22.39 17.38 6.23
CA SER A 319 -21.06 17.92 5.89
C SER A 319 -20.00 17.25 6.75
N SER A 320 -18.78 17.17 6.25
CA SER A 320 -17.65 16.56 6.93
C SER A 320 -16.34 17.32 6.71
N LYS A 321 -15.38 17.06 7.59
CA LYS A 321 -13.99 17.50 7.47
C LYS A 321 -13.08 16.29 7.23
N VAL A 322 -12.19 16.42 6.26
CA VAL A 322 -11.14 15.46 5.96
C VAL A 322 -9.80 16.15 6.21
N ILE A 323 -9.10 15.72 7.25
CA ILE A 323 -7.81 16.29 7.65
C ILE A 323 -6.71 15.30 7.27
N GLU A 324 -5.84 15.70 6.35
CA GLU A 324 -4.68 14.91 5.91
C GLU A 324 -3.43 15.36 6.67
N THR A 325 -2.83 14.47 7.45
CA THR A 325 -1.66 14.78 8.27
C THR A 325 -0.39 14.06 7.89
N ILE A 326 -0.49 13.15 6.91
CA ILE A 326 0.64 12.31 6.49
C ILE A 326 1.34 12.88 5.24
N PHE A 327 0.57 13.39 4.27
CA PHE A 327 1.12 13.89 3.01
C PHE A 327 0.60 15.28 2.64
N GLU A 328 1.51 16.14 2.17
CA GLU A 328 1.20 17.55 1.88
C GLU A 328 0.28 17.74 0.66
N ASN A 329 0.40 16.87 -0.35
CA ASN A 329 -0.27 17.02 -1.65
C ASN A 329 -1.27 15.91 -1.92
N ARG A 330 -2.09 15.52 -0.94
CA ARG A 330 -2.97 14.37 -1.13
C ARG A 330 -4.43 14.72 -1.44
N PHE A 331 -4.69 15.93 -1.93
CA PHE A 331 -6.01 16.39 -2.38
C PHE A 331 -6.13 16.56 -3.91
N MET A 332 -5.24 15.96 -4.68
CA MET A 332 -5.20 16.09 -6.14
C MET A 332 -6.46 15.53 -6.86
N HIS A 333 -7.25 14.69 -6.19
CA HIS A 333 -8.51 14.16 -6.69
C HIS A 333 -9.69 15.12 -6.47
N VAL A 334 -9.57 16.14 -5.63
CA VAL A 334 -10.64 17.09 -5.34
C VAL A 334 -11.14 17.80 -6.58
N PRO A 335 -10.27 18.38 -7.45
CA PRO A 335 -10.74 19.02 -8.70
C PRO A 335 -11.54 18.04 -9.59
N GLU A 336 -11.16 16.77 -9.64
CA GLU A 336 -11.85 15.76 -10.45
C GLU A 336 -13.21 15.37 -9.85
N LEU A 337 -13.31 15.23 -8.52
CA LEU A 337 -14.61 15.04 -7.84
C LEU A 337 -15.52 16.26 -8.03
N ASN A 338 -14.99 17.48 -7.91
CA ASN A 338 -15.75 18.71 -8.18
C ASN A 338 -16.22 18.80 -9.65
N ARG A 339 -15.41 18.28 -10.60
CA ARG A 339 -15.81 18.13 -12.01
C ARG A 339 -17.01 17.18 -12.18
N MET A 340 -17.16 16.21 -11.27
CA MET A 340 -18.35 15.34 -11.20
C MET A 340 -19.52 15.97 -10.42
N GLY A 341 -19.39 17.22 -9.97
CA GLY A 341 -20.45 17.94 -9.25
C GLY A 341 -20.40 17.78 -7.73
N ALA A 342 -19.29 17.31 -7.15
CA ALA A 342 -19.09 17.33 -5.71
C ALA A 342 -18.91 18.77 -5.21
N ASP A 343 -19.27 19.02 -3.95
CA ASP A 343 -19.06 20.30 -3.26
C ASP A 343 -17.94 20.13 -2.22
N ILE A 344 -16.69 20.32 -2.67
CA ILE A 344 -15.49 20.15 -1.87
C ILE A 344 -14.61 21.39 -1.98
N SER A 345 -14.26 21.98 -0.85
CA SER A 345 -13.26 23.05 -0.74
C SER A 345 -12.08 22.59 0.12
N THR A 346 -10.90 23.12 -0.16
CA THR A 346 -9.67 22.77 0.57
C THR A 346 -9.01 24.02 1.15
N GLU A 347 -8.53 23.89 2.39
CA GLU A 347 -7.76 24.91 3.08
C GLU A 347 -6.59 24.23 3.81
N GLY A 348 -5.38 24.48 3.35
CA GLY A 348 -4.18 23.81 3.88
C GLY A 348 -4.30 22.28 3.76
N ASN A 349 -4.21 21.61 4.90
CA ASN A 349 -4.33 20.15 5.00
C ASN A 349 -5.75 19.65 5.29
N THR A 350 -6.75 20.50 5.15
CA THR A 350 -8.15 20.19 5.47
C THR A 350 -9.03 20.36 4.23
N ALA A 351 -9.85 19.36 3.94
CA ALA A 351 -10.92 19.46 2.97
C ALA A 351 -12.28 19.51 3.71
N PHE A 352 -13.16 20.40 3.26
CA PHE A 352 -14.55 20.51 3.70
C PHE A 352 -15.41 19.92 2.59
N VAL A 353 -16.22 18.92 2.95
CA VAL A 353 -17.06 18.18 1.99
C VAL A 353 -18.51 18.36 2.39
N ASN A 354 -19.30 18.97 1.52
CA ASN A 354 -20.74 19.04 1.65
C ASN A 354 -21.37 17.94 0.76
N GLY A 355 -22.13 17.06 1.35
CA GLY A 355 -22.74 15.97 0.59
C GLY A 355 -23.83 16.48 -0.37
N VAL A 356 -23.71 16.14 -1.65
CA VAL A 356 -24.71 16.45 -2.69
C VAL A 356 -25.64 15.24 -2.88
N GLU A 357 -26.86 15.47 -3.39
CA GLU A 357 -27.80 14.38 -3.64
C GLU A 357 -27.33 13.44 -4.76
N LYS A 358 -26.64 13.99 -5.76
CA LYS A 358 -26.22 13.23 -6.94
C LYS A 358 -24.97 13.84 -7.56
N LEU A 359 -24.03 12.97 -7.93
CA LEU A 359 -22.92 13.31 -8.81
C LEU A 359 -23.35 13.17 -10.28
N SER A 360 -22.63 13.82 -11.18
CA SER A 360 -22.80 13.74 -12.62
C SER A 360 -21.63 13.00 -13.25
N GLY A 361 -21.89 12.11 -14.20
CA GLY A 361 -20.87 11.45 -14.97
C GLY A 361 -20.05 12.46 -15.79
N ALA A 362 -18.75 12.25 -15.81
CA ALA A 362 -17.79 13.09 -16.52
C ALA A 362 -16.56 12.29 -16.97
N THR A 363 -15.81 12.82 -17.92
CA THR A 363 -14.45 12.33 -18.16
C THR A 363 -13.53 12.95 -17.11
N VAL A 364 -12.88 12.11 -16.31
CA VAL A 364 -11.99 12.47 -15.20
C VAL A 364 -10.64 11.78 -15.32
N MET A 365 -9.65 12.36 -14.70
CA MET A 365 -8.28 11.93 -14.86
C MET A 365 -7.72 11.36 -13.54
N ALA A 366 -7.26 10.12 -13.57
CA ALA A 366 -6.54 9.54 -12.47
C ALA A 366 -5.20 10.28 -12.24
N THR A 367 -4.97 10.77 -11.02
CA THR A 367 -3.78 11.53 -10.63
C THR A 367 -2.77 10.69 -9.85
N ASP A 368 -3.25 9.76 -9.05
CA ASP A 368 -2.46 8.78 -8.29
C ASP A 368 -3.29 7.52 -8.05
N LEU A 369 -2.68 6.52 -7.41
CA LEU A 369 -3.28 5.21 -7.16
C LEU A 369 -4.62 5.29 -6.39
N ARG A 370 -4.66 6.00 -5.27
CA ARG A 370 -5.84 6.04 -4.38
C ARG A 370 -6.89 7.04 -4.87
N ALA A 371 -6.45 8.17 -5.44
CA ALA A 371 -7.31 9.09 -6.16
C ALA A 371 -8.05 8.39 -7.30
N SER A 372 -7.35 7.54 -8.07
CA SER A 372 -7.97 6.75 -9.15
C SER A 372 -9.14 5.89 -8.64
N ALA A 373 -8.94 5.18 -7.52
CA ALA A 373 -9.99 4.34 -6.94
C ALA A 373 -11.20 5.16 -6.44
N SER A 374 -10.97 6.35 -5.86
CA SER A 374 -12.06 7.21 -5.42
C SER A 374 -12.93 7.69 -6.59
N LEU A 375 -12.33 8.00 -7.75
CA LEU A 375 -13.06 8.37 -8.96
C LEU A 375 -13.85 7.19 -9.54
N VAL A 376 -13.31 5.97 -9.47
CA VAL A 376 -14.04 4.77 -9.90
C VAL A 376 -15.28 4.58 -9.04
N ILE A 377 -15.17 4.61 -7.70
CA ILE A 377 -16.35 4.40 -6.84
C ILE A 377 -17.34 5.57 -6.93
N ALA A 378 -16.89 6.81 -7.16
CA ALA A 378 -17.75 7.95 -7.45
C ALA A 378 -18.55 7.74 -8.74
N GLY A 379 -17.94 7.17 -9.78
CA GLY A 379 -18.61 6.83 -11.04
C GLY A 379 -19.76 5.83 -10.89
N LEU A 380 -19.71 4.95 -9.87
CA LEU A 380 -20.77 3.96 -9.62
C LEU A 380 -22.10 4.59 -9.18
N VAL A 381 -22.08 5.83 -8.69
CA VAL A 381 -23.27 6.56 -8.21
C VAL A 381 -23.57 7.83 -9.00
N ALA A 382 -22.72 8.17 -9.98
CA ALA A 382 -22.90 9.35 -10.81
C ALA A 382 -23.97 9.13 -11.86
N GLY A 383 -24.78 10.16 -12.13
CA GLY A 383 -25.78 10.13 -13.20
C GLY A 383 -25.13 10.29 -14.57
N GLY A 384 -25.43 9.37 -15.49
CA GLY A 384 -24.81 9.32 -16.80
C GLY A 384 -23.58 8.41 -16.83
N GLU A 385 -22.64 8.70 -17.71
CA GLU A 385 -21.45 7.91 -17.94
C GLU A 385 -20.21 8.63 -17.40
N THR A 386 -19.37 7.92 -16.65
CA THR A 386 -18.07 8.39 -16.18
C THR A 386 -16.97 7.66 -16.92
N VAL A 387 -15.98 8.39 -17.43
CA VAL A 387 -14.78 7.81 -18.04
C VAL A 387 -13.57 8.21 -17.20
N VAL A 388 -12.90 7.23 -16.63
CA VAL A 388 -11.66 7.45 -15.87
C VAL A 388 -10.48 7.17 -16.78
N GLU A 389 -9.70 8.20 -17.05
CA GLU A 389 -8.48 8.12 -17.86
C GLU A 389 -7.24 7.85 -17.00
N ARG A 390 -6.11 7.48 -17.62
CA ARG A 390 -4.83 7.20 -16.98
C ARG A 390 -4.90 6.10 -15.92
N ILE A 391 -5.69 5.08 -16.14
CA ILE A 391 -5.90 3.98 -15.18
C ILE A 391 -4.64 3.14 -14.90
N TYR A 392 -3.53 3.40 -15.60
CA TYR A 392 -2.25 2.79 -15.22
C TYR A 392 -1.81 3.14 -13.77
N HIS A 393 -2.35 4.22 -13.18
CA HIS A 393 -2.19 4.51 -11.76
C HIS A 393 -2.97 3.51 -10.90
N LEU A 394 -4.19 3.18 -11.32
CA LEU A 394 -5.06 2.21 -10.64
C LEU A 394 -4.46 0.80 -10.66
N ASP A 395 -3.92 0.36 -11.82
CA ASP A 395 -3.31 -0.95 -12.03
C ASP A 395 -2.04 -1.20 -11.18
N ARG A 396 -1.55 -0.17 -10.50
CA ARG A 396 -0.46 -0.30 -9.55
C ARG A 396 -0.88 -0.88 -8.21
N GLY A 397 -2.17 -0.86 -7.86
CA GLY A 397 -2.61 -1.29 -6.54
C GLY A 397 -4.00 -1.91 -6.46
N TYR A 398 -4.69 -2.06 -7.59
CA TYR A 398 -5.97 -2.78 -7.67
C TYR A 398 -5.91 -3.79 -8.79
N GLU A 399 -6.07 -5.05 -8.42
CA GLU A 399 -6.05 -6.16 -9.36
C GLU A 399 -7.43 -6.31 -10.01
N HIS A 400 -7.54 -5.94 -11.30
CA HIS A 400 -8.77 -6.06 -12.09
C HIS A 400 -10.02 -5.55 -11.36
N ILE A 401 -9.98 -4.30 -10.84
CA ILE A 401 -11.07 -3.71 -10.06
C ILE A 401 -12.40 -3.77 -10.80
N GLU A 402 -12.39 -3.59 -12.13
CA GLU A 402 -13.54 -3.69 -13.00
C GLU A 402 -14.17 -5.09 -12.99
N THR A 403 -13.36 -6.13 -12.94
CA THR A 403 -13.84 -7.51 -12.87
C THR A 403 -14.44 -7.82 -11.51
N LYS A 404 -13.79 -7.38 -10.42
CA LYS A 404 -14.27 -7.60 -9.06
C LYS A 404 -15.59 -6.86 -8.79
N LEU A 405 -15.68 -5.59 -9.17
CA LEU A 405 -16.91 -4.80 -9.06
C LEU A 405 -18.02 -5.31 -9.98
N GLY A 406 -17.69 -5.72 -11.19
CA GLY A 406 -18.65 -6.31 -12.14
C GLY A 406 -19.34 -7.57 -11.59
N ARG A 407 -18.62 -8.42 -10.84
CA ARG A 407 -19.18 -9.63 -10.21
C ARG A 407 -20.27 -9.33 -9.19
N VAL A 408 -20.26 -8.16 -8.58
CA VAL A 408 -21.27 -7.74 -7.59
C VAL A 408 -22.30 -6.77 -8.17
N GLY A 409 -22.35 -6.61 -9.50
CA GLY A 409 -23.39 -5.88 -10.21
C GLY A 409 -23.03 -4.48 -10.70
N ALA A 410 -21.77 -4.04 -10.57
CA ALA A 410 -21.35 -2.77 -11.14
C ALA A 410 -21.33 -2.83 -12.68
N LYS A 411 -21.76 -1.74 -13.33
CA LYS A 411 -21.62 -1.55 -14.76
C LYS A 411 -20.34 -0.78 -15.04
N ILE A 412 -19.28 -1.52 -15.23
CA ILE A 412 -17.92 -1.00 -15.40
C ILE A 412 -17.18 -1.85 -16.44
N GLU A 413 -16.50 -1.20 -17.36
CA GLU A 413 -15.76 -1.88 -18.41
C GLU A 413 -14.44 -1.18 -18.70
N ARG A 414 -13.40 -1.94 -19.05
CA ARG A 414 -12.11 -1.44 -19.52
C ARG A 414 -12.19 -1.24 -21.03
N ILE A 415 -11.89 -0.03 -21.49
CA ILE A 415 -11.87 0.35 -22.91
C ILE A 415 -10.47 0.87 -23.29
N SER A 416 -10.07 0.70 -24.56
CA SER A 416 -8.75 1.09 -25.10
C SER A 416 -8.71 2.54 -25.57
#